data_fdb061ce14f8f6e279dab6d1102da4ec
#
_entry.id   fdb061ce14f8f6e279dab6d1102da4ec
#
_cell.length_a   1.000
_cell.length_b   1.000
_cell.length_c   1.000
_cell.angle_alpha   90.00
_cell.angle_beta   90.00
_cell.angle_gamma   90.00
#
_symmetry.space_group_name_H-M   'P 1'
#
loop_
_entity.id
_entity.type
_entity.pdbx_description
1 polymer ?
#
loop_
_entity_poly.entity_id
_entity_poly.type
_entity_poly.pdbx_seq_one_letter_code
_entity_poly.pdbx_strand_id
1 'polypeptide(L)'
;SSSKRTKSETNWLLDPMRRKKFDHRIIESRLSELKSIRKDARADKLLFYFDEGLHGNMANMGSAEVYESGSSSARKLISDYVNELAAGLDQIYEFSEKKLALTTKKSFFERASRAHGRSALMLSGAGSLAPFHLGVCIALRSQGLLPKVISGSSAGAIIAGIMCSYNNEHLDEILESESLLEIFDLVHREYVDRENRLDGEDIRSIVETWIPDITFEEAFQRTGRYLCVSVSPSEMHQQSRTLNSITTPNVLLRETIQASCAVPGLINPVKLAARGLDGSREPYVRSRSWVDGSVTDDLPASRLRRIFGCNFFITSQTNPLILWSLHEQKIEGPLKDIATFWQRAIKEWVKAIYPYAQSMVQNIYPMNMLTRMWFSVFTQDYTADVNILPTQRFVNPMAMLEKIKPEHAMELVLDGEEHTWPHIELSLIHISEPTRQFR
;
A
#
# COMPACT_ATOMS: atom_id res chain seq x y z
N SER A 1 19.88 -6.99 -35.65
CA SER A 1 19.86 -8.46 -35.56
C SER A 1 18.54 -8.88 -34.96
N SER A 2 17.65 -9.48 -35.80
CA SER A 2 16.40 -10.05 -35.34
C SER A 2 16.72 -11.24 -34.45
N SER A 3 16.50 -11.10 -33.13
CA SER A 3 16.57 -12.22 -32.19
C SER A 3 15.49 -13.23 -32.63
N LYS A 4 15.87 -14.41 -33.02
CA LYS A 4 14.97 -15.53 -33.30
C LYS A 4 14.17 -15.80 -32.04
N ARG A 5 12.87 -15.47 -32.02
CA ARG A 5 11.95 -15.88 -30.96
C ARG A 5 12.07 -17.41 -30.81
N THR A 6 12.27 -17.88 -29.59
CA THR A 6 12.27 -19.33 -29.37
C THR A 6 10.87 -19.88 -29.63
N LYS A 7 10.75 -21.12 -30.15
CA LYS A 7 9.45 -21.77 -30.42
C LYS A 7 8.54 -21.78 -29.17
N SER A 8 9.12 -21.83 -27.99
CA SER A 8 8.42 -21.77 -26.70
C SER A 8 7.74 -20.41 -26.45
N GLU A 9 8.41 -19.30 -26.78
CA GLU A 9 7.87 -17.93 -26.57
C GLU A 9 6.73 -17.60 -27.52
N THR A 10 6.83 -18.09 -28.77
CA THR A 10 5.76 -17.90 -29.77
C THR A 10 4.50 -18.69 -29.38
N ASN A 11 4.66 -19.89 -28.83
CA ASN A 11 3.56 -20.72 -28.35
C ASN A 11 2.85 -20.09 -27.15
N TRP A 12 3.57 -19.39 -26.26
CA TRP A 12 2.96 -18.74 -25.09
C TRP A 12 1.95 -17.65 -25.49
N LEU A 13 2.30 -16.79 -26.46
CA LEU A 13 1.42 -15.72 -26.96
C LEU A 13 0.22 -16.26 -27.75
N LEU A 14 0.37 -17.43 -28.39
CA LEU A 14 -0.68 -18.03 -29.20
C LEU A 14 -1.65 -18.93 -28.46
N ASP A 15 -1.40 -19.22 -27.18
CA ASP A 15 -2.26 -20.05 -26.33
C ASP A 15 -3.64 -19.38 -26.09
N PRO A 16 -4.76 -19.97 -26.53
CA PRO A 16 -6.10 -19.36 -26.35
C PRO A 16 -6.52 -19.19 -24.90
N MET A 17 -6.07 -20.06 -23.98
CA MET A 17 -6.38 -19.95 -22.54
C MET A 17 -5.66 -18.76 -21.89
N ARG A 18 -4.45 -18.47 -22.33
CA ARG A 18 -3.65 -17.34 -21.84
C ARG A 18 -4.09 -16.01 -22.44
N ARG A 19 -4.65 -16.00 -23.66
CA ARG A 19 -5.27 -14.81 -24.27
C ARG A 19 -6.45 -14.27 -23.46
N LYS A 20 -7.19 -15.11 -22.76
CA LYS A 20 -8.26 -14.64 -21.85
C LYS A 20 -7.70 -13.84 -20.68
N LYS A 21 -6.43 -14.03 -20.32
CA LYS A 21 -5.75 -13.37 -19.20
C LYS A 21 -4.94 -12.14 -19.63
N PHE A 22 -4.38 -12.12 -20.86
CA PHE A 22 -3.65 -10.99 -21.44
C PHE A 22 -3.81 -10.97 -22.96
N ASP A 23 -4.43 -9.92 -23.50
CA ASP A 23 -4.59 -9.78 -24.96
C ASP A 23 -3.50 -8.88 -25.57
N HIS A 24 -2.40 -9.50 -25.96
CA HIS A 24 -1.25 -8.84 -26.59
C HIS A 24 -1.62 -8.08 -27.88
N ARG A 25 -2.65 -8.49 -28.63
CA ARG A 25 -3.05 -7.86 -29.90
C ARG A 25 -3.59 -6.45 -29.69
N ILE A 26 -4.32 -6.25 -28.58
CA ILE A 26 -4.80 -4.92 -28.20
C ILE A 26 -3.61 -4.01 -27.97
N ILE A 27 -2.60 -4.47 -27.21
CA ILE A 27 -1.40 -3.68 -26.91
C ILE A 27 -0.58 -3.41 -28.17
N GLU A 28 -0.38 -4.41 -29.05
CA GLU A 28 0.32 -4.22 -30.33
C GLU A 28 -0.38 -3.18 -31.22
N SER A 29 -1.71 -3.27 -31.33
CA SER A 29 -2.52 -2.33 -32.12
C SER A 29 -2.42 -0.92 -31.56
N ARG A 30 -2.60 -0.76 -30.26
CA ARG A 30 -2.53 0.53 -29.56
C ARG A 30 -1.13 1.15 -29.66
N LEU A 31 -0.08 0.36 -29.51
CA LEU A 31 1.31 0.80 -29.68
C LEU A 31 1.59 1.31 -31.10
N SER A 32 1.14 0.57 -32.11
CA SER A 32 1.31 0.93 -33.52
C SER A 32 0.57 2.25 -33.83
N GLU A 33 -0.67 2.38 -33.38
CA GLU A 33 -1.48 3.58 -33.54
C GLU A 33 -0.83 4.80 -32.87
N LEU A 34 -0.39 4.67 -31.61
CA LEU A 34 0.25 5.77 -30.89
C LEU A 34 1.53 6.24 -31.58
N LYS A 35 2.38 5.32 -32.02
CA LYS A 35 3.58 5.65 -32.80
C LYS A 35 3.26 6.43 -34.07
N SER A 36 2.20 6.07 -34.76
CA SER A 36 1.74 6.79 -35.96
C SER A 36 1.27 8.20 -35.64
N ILE A 37 0.41 8.33 -34.62
CA ILE A 37 -0.14 9.63 -34.20
C ILE A 37 0.96 10.58 -33.72
N ARG A 38 1.93 10.05 -32.95
CA ARG A 38 3.05 10.85 -32.45
C ARG A 38 3.96 11.34 -33.58
N LYS A 39 4.19 10.52 -34.59
CA LYS A 39 4.97 10.89 -35.79
C LYS A 39 4.31 12.04 -36.53
N ASP A 40 3.00 12.04 -36.65
CA ASP A 40 2.22 13.12 -37.29
C ASP A 40 2.22 14.40 -36.47
N ALA A 41 2.57 14.33 -35.17
CA ALA A 41 2.62 15.43 -34.21
C ALA A 41 1.33 16.25 -34.15
N ARG A 42 0.16 15.65 -34.36
CA ARG A 42 -1.16 16.29 -34.28
C ARG A 42 -1.70 16.26 -32.85
N ALA A 43 -1.83 17.46 -32.26
CA ALA A 43 -2.27 17.61 -30.87
C ALA A 43 -3.69 17.07 -30.66
N ASP A 44 -4.61 17.33 -31.57
CA ASP A 44 -6.00 16.87 -31.52
C ASP A 44 -6.13 15.36 -31.48
N LYS A 45 -5.41 14.66 -32.37
CA LYS A 45 -5.40 13.19 -32.41
C LYS A 45 -4.75 12.58 -31.16
N LEU A 46 -3.66 13.20 -30.69
CA LEU A 46 -2.94 12.70 -29.53
C LEU A 46 -3.79 12.86 -28.25
N LEU A 47 -4.44 13.99 -28.05
CA LEU A 47 -5.39 14.19 -26.96
C LEU A 47 -6.55 13.18 -27.01
N PHE A 48 -7.14 12.99 -28.19
CA PHE A 48 -8.24 12.04 -28.38
C PHE A 48 -7.82 10.61 -28.04
N TYR A 49 -6.65 10.18 -28.50
CA TYR A 49 -6.10 8.85 -28.20
C TYR A 49 -5.96 8.61 -26.69
N PHE A 50 -5.47 9.59 -25.95
CA PHE A 50 -5.30 9.48 -24.51
C PHE A 50 -6.63 9.61 -23.74
N ASP A 51 -7.53 10.47 -24.17
CA ASP A 51 -8.87 10.58 -23.56
C ASP A 51 -9.69 9.29 -23.75
N GLU A 52 -9.45 8.55 -24.85
CA GLU A 52 -10.13 7.28 -25.14
C GLU A 52 -9.56 6.08 -24.35
N GLY A 53 -8.27 6.08 -24.05
CA GLY A 53 -7.60 4.86 -23.64
C GLY A 53 -6.51 4.97 -22.58
N LEU A 54 -6.40 6.06 -21.80
CA LEU A 54 -5.45 6.11 -20.68
C LEU A 54 -6.02 5.37 -19.47
N HIS A 55 -6.05 4.04 -19.55
CA HIS A 55 -6.45 3.18 -18.45
C HIS A 55 -5.25 2.40 -17.91
N GLY A 56 -5.08 2.37 -16.59
CA GLY A 56 -4.19 1.40 -15.94
C GLY A 56 -4.65 -0.03 -16.29
N ASN A 57 -3.74 -0.95 -16.41
CA ASN A 57 -4.04 -2.37 -16.67
C ASN A 57 -4.84 -2.67 -17.97
N MET A 58 -4.61 -1.89 -19.04
CA MET A 58 -5.24 -2.16 -20.35
C MET A 58 -4.93 -3.57 -20.83
N ALA A 59 -5.94 -4.27 -21.39
CA ALA A 59 -5.83 -5.65 -21.85
C ALA A 59 -5.25 -6.62 -20.79
N ASN A 60 -5.36 -6.25 -19.52
CA ASN A 60 -4.83 -7.00 -18.38
C ASN A 60 -3.29 -7.14 -18.39
N MET A 61 -2.58 -6.14 -18.92
CA MET A 61 -1.11 -6.12 -19.02
C MET A 61 -0.41 -6.17 -17.65
N GLY A 62 -1.10 -5.75 -16.56
CA GLY A 62 -0.64 -5.84 -15.18
C GLY A 62 -0.97 -7.17 -14.50
N SER A 63 -1.27 -8.23 -15.22
CA SER A 63 -1.52 -9.55 -14.63
C SER A 63 -0.22 -10.16 -14.08
N ALA A 64 -0.22 -10.61 -12.83
CA ALA A 64 0.93 -11.28 -12.21
C ALA A 64 1.44 -12.46 -13.06
N GLU A 65 0.54 -13.20 -13.72
CA GLU A 65 0.89 -14.35 -14.56
C GLU A 65 1.76 -13.97 -15.78
N VAL A 66 1.64 -12.75 -16.30
CA VAL A 66 2.50 -12.25 -17.39
C VAL A 66 3.94 -12.10 -16.89
N TYR A 67 4.15 -11.76 -15.63
CA TYR A 67 5.46 -11.51 -15.03
C TYR A 67 6.08 -12.77 -14.42
N GLU A 68 5.29 -13.65 -13.84
CA GLU A 68 5.76 -14.90 -13.25
C GLU A 68 6.08 -15.97 -14.29
N SER A 69 5.24 -16.11 -15.29
CA SER A 69 5.37 -17.16 -16.33
C SER A 69 5.43 -16.64 -17.77
N GLY A 70 5.42 -15.32 -17.94
CA GLY A 70 5.34 -14.67 -19.21
C GLY A 70 6.60 -14.75 -20.05
N SER A 71 6.42 -14.73 -21.35
CA SER A 71 7.54 -14.65 -22.29
C SER A 71 8.22 -13.30 -22.21
N SER A 72 9.53 -13.26 -22.43
CA SER A 72 10.30 -12.02 -22.50
C SER A 72 9.74 -11.07 -23.58
N SER A 73 9.12 -11.60 -24.64
CA SER A 73 8.48 -10.81 -25.68
C SER A 73 7.20 -10.12 -25.23
N ALA A 74 6.39 -10.73 -24.34
CA ALA A 74 5.21 -10.07 -23.78
C ALA A 74 5.61 -8.90 -22.88
N ARG A 75 6.59 -9.12 -21.98
CA ARG A 75 7.12 -8.05 -21.11
C ARG A 75 7.73 -6.91 -21.93
N LYS A 76 8.48 -7.23 -22.98
CA LYS A 76 9.03 -6.23 -23.88
C LYS A 76 7.94 -5.42 -24.59
N LEU A 77 6.90 -6.07 -25.09
CA LEU A 77 5.77 -5.38 -25.74
C LEU A 77 5.09 -4.40 -24.79
N ILE A 78 4.86 -4.82 -23.53
CA ILE A 78 4.28 -3.98 -22.50
C ILE A 78 5.21 -2.80 -22.21
N SER A 79 6.50 -3.04 -21.99
CA SER A 79 7.48 -1.98 -21.76
C SER A 79 7.57 -0.99 -22.93
N ASP A 80 7.56 -1.47 -24.16
CA ASP A 80 7.57 -0.61 -25.36
C ASP A 80 6.31 0.25 -25.44
N TYR A 81 5.14 -0.32 -25.08
CA TYR A 81 3.86 0.42 -25.05
C TYR A 81 3.84 1.51 -23.99
N VAL A 82 4.28 1.16 -22.81
CA VAL A 82 4.35 2.04 -21.64
C VAL A 82 5.31 3.21 -21.91
N ASN A 83 6.50 2.94 -22.44
CA ASN A 83 7.46 3.97 -22.83
C ASN A 83 6.89 4.90 -23.92
N GLU A 84 6.11 4.36 -24.86
CA GLU A 84 5.48 5.16 -25.90
C GLU A 84 4.36 6.04 -25.35
N LEU A 85 3.58 5.56 -24.34
CA LEU A 85 2.60 6.38 -23.62
C LEU A 85 3.28 7.57 -22.91
N ALA A 86 4.38 7.33 -22.20
CA ALA A 86 5.14 8.39 -21.55
C ALA A 86 5.61 9.44 -22.54
N ALA A 87 6.27 8.98 -23.59
CA ALA A 87 6.75 9.87 -24.64
C ALA A 87 5.62 10.67 -25.34
N GLY A 88 4.40 10.11 -25.42
CA GLY A 88 3.22 10.81 -25.93
C GLY A 88 2.71 11.90 -24.98
N LEU A 89 2.72 11.63 -23.67
CA LEU A 89 2.36 12.62 -22.65
C LEU A 89 3.38 13.75 -22.59
N ASP A 90 4.70 13.44 -22.69
CA ASP A 90 5.75 14.45 -22.80
C ASP A 90 5.53 15.35 -24.03
N GLN A 91 5.21 14.76 -25.14
CA GLN A 91 4.94 15.51 -26.38
C GLN A 91 3.73 16.46 -26.23
N ILE A 92 2.66 16.05 -25.53
CA ILE A 92 1.54 16.93 -25.21
C ILE A 92 2.00 18.11 -24.33
N TYR A 93 2.81 17.83 -23.32
CA TYR A 93 3.34 18.86 -22.43
C TYR A 93 4.21 19.87 -23.20
N GLU A 94 5.06 19.41 -24.13
CA GLU A 94 5.99 20.22 -24.89
C GLU A 94 5.35 21.04 -26.01
N PHE A 95 4.11 20.75 -26.42
CA PHE A 95 3.45 21.56 -27.46
C PHE A 95 3.42 23.04 -27.07
N SER A 96 3.75 23.91 -28.03
CA SER A 96 3.66 25.35 -27.82
C SER A 96 2.22 25.80 -27.53
N GLU A 97 2.01 26.91 -26.83
CA GLU A 97 0.68 27.45 -26.55
C GLU A 97 -0.11 27.78 -27.82
N LYS A 98 0.59 28.12 -28.94
CA LYS A 98 -0.03 28.31 -30.25
C LYS A 98 -0.66 27.05 -30.79
N LYS A 99 -0.10 25.88 -30.43
CA LYS A 99 -0.56 24.57 -30.90
C LYS A 99 -1.58 23.94 -29.96
N LEU A 100 -1.40 24.16 -28.64
CA LEU A 100 -2.28 23.65 -27.61
C LEU A 100 -2.29 24.61 -26.42
N ALA A 101 -3.44 25.26 -26.16
CA ALA A 101 -3.60 26.24 -25.08
C ALA A 101 -3.28 25.63 -23.71
N LEU A 102 -2.67 26.41 -22.81
CA LEU A 102 -2.31 25.97 -21.45
C LEU A 102 -3.53 25.46 -20.66
N THR A 103 -4.69 26.11 -20.82
CA THR A 103 -5.94 25.68 -20.18
C THR A 103 -6.37 24.29 -20.64
N THR A 104 -6.22 23.98 -21.92
CA THR A 104 -6.52 22.64 -22.48
C THR A 104 -5.54 21.58 -21.97
N LYS A 105 -4.24 21.91 -21.93
CA LYS A 105 -3.23 21.03 -21.35
C LYS A 105 -3.55 20.70 -19.89
N LYS A 106 -3.80 21.73 -19.08
CA LYS A 106 -4.14 21.57 -17.67
C LYS A 106 -5.36 20.68 -17.47
N SER A 107 -6.44 20.97 -18.19
CA SER A 107 -7.67 20.18 -18.15
C SER A 107 -7.45 18.73 -18.59
N PHE A 108 -6.64 18.51 -19.63
CA PHE A 108 -6.28 17.18 -20.09
C PHE A 108 -5.51 16.41 -19.01
N PHE A 109 -4.45 16.96 -18.45
CA PHE A 109 -3.66 16.29 -17.43
C PHE A 109 -4.44 16.02 -16.15
N GLU A 110 -5.36 16.91 -15.76
CA GLU A 110 -6.27 16.67 -14.63
C GLU A 110 -7.20 15.47 -14.89
N ARG A 111 -7.76 15.34 -16.09
CA ARG A 111 -8.59 14.19 -16.48
C ARG A 111 -7.77 12.91 -16.58
N ALA A 112 -6.61 12.97 -17.24
CA ALA A 112 -5.70 11.85 -17.41
C ALA A 112 -5.24 11.29 -16.06
N SER A 113 -4.89 12.16 -15.12
CA SER A 113 -4.52 11.75 -13.75
C SER A 113 -5.66 11.05 -13.02
N ARG A 114 -6.90 11.52 -13.18
CA ARG A 114 -8.08 10.88 -12.57
C ARG A 114 -8.43 9.55 -13.25
N ALA A 115 -8.31 9.46 -14.58
CA ALA A 115 -8.60 8.25 -15.34
C ALA A 115 -7.58 7.14 -15.07
N HIS A 116 -6.30 7.50 -15.02
CA HIS A 116 -5.23 6.54 -14.69
C HIS A 116 -5.29 6.10 -13.22
N GLY A 117 -5.66 7.01 -12.32
CA GLY A 117 -5.68 6.80 -10.88
C GLY A 117 -4.30 6.93 -10.25
N ARG A 118 -4.24 6.57 -8.97
CA ARG A 118 -3.02 6.60 -8.17
C ARG A 118 -2.71 5.22 -7.62
N SER A 119 -1.43 4.96 -7.40
CA SER A 119 -0.99 3.81 -6.61
C SER A 119 -0.97 4.16 -5.11
N ALA A 120 -1.21 3.17 -4.28
CA ALA A 120 -1.07 3.25 -2.83
C ALA A 120 -0.27 2.08 -2.29
N LEU A 121 0.59 2.34 -1.30
CA LEU A 121 1.23 1.33 -0.48
C LEU A 121 0.45 1.18 0.82
N MET A 122 0.06 -0.04 1.15
CA MET A 122 -0.64 -0.36 2.39
C MET A 122 0.22 -1.28 3.25
N LEU A 123 0.55 -0.83 4.46
CA LEU A 123 1.33 -1.56 5.45
C LEU A 123 0.39 -2.07 6.53
N SER A 124 0.27 -3.39 6.64
CA SER A 124 -0.61 -4.03 7.62
C SER A 124 -0.13 -3.87 9.06
N GLY A 125 -0.94 -4.27 10.02
CA GLY A 125 -0.48 -4.50 11.39
C GLY A 125 0.60 -5.58 11.41
N ALA A 126 1.71 -5.31 12.08
CA ALA A 126 2.93 -6.11 12.01
C ALA A 126 3.48 -6.53 13.38
N GLY A 127 3.23 -5.73 14.43
CA GLY A 127 3.94 -5.93 15.71
C GLY A 127 5.46 -5.96 15.50
N SER A 128 6.12 -6.97 16.05
CA SER A 128 7.58 -7.20 15.93
C SER A 128 8.08 -7.46 14.49
N LEU A 129 7.18 -7.72 13.54
CA LEU A 129 7.53 -7.88 12.12
C LEU A 129 7.60 -6.54 11.35
N ALA A 130 7.44 -5.40 12.02
CA ALA A 130 7.50 -4.08 11.40
C ALA A 130 8.74 -3.82 10.51
N PRO A 131 9.96 -4.31 10.86
CA PRO A 131 11.13 -4.11 10.00
C PRO A 131 11.00 -4.71 8.60
N PHE A 132 10.17 -5.74 8.40
CA PHE A 132 9.84 -6.25 7.07
C PHE A 132 9.22 -5.16 6.17
N HIS A 133 8.29 -4.37 6.71
CA HIS A 133 7.70 -3.26 5.96
C HIS A 133 8.75 -2.21 5.56
N LEU A 134 9.75 -2.00 6.40
CA LEU A 134 10.83 -1.08 6.08
C LEU A 134 11.63 -1.55 4.87
N GLY A 135 11.97 -2.85 4.80
CA GLY A 135 12.62 -3.45 3.64
C GLY A 135 11.81 -3.29 2.35
N VAL A 136 10.49 -3.51 2.43
CA VAL A 136 9.58 -3.25 1.30
C VAL A 136 9.67 -1.78 0.84
N CYS A 137 9.66 -0.83 1.78
CA CYS A 137 9.76 0.58 1.47
C CYS A 137 11.13 0.94 0.84
N ILE A 138 12.22 0.38 1.35
CA ILE A 138 13.59 0.57 0.82
C ILE A 138 13.65 0.08 -0.63
N ALA A 139 13.20 -1.14 -0.91
CA ALA A 139 13.22 -1.71 -2.27
C ALA A 139 12.39 -0.87 -3.26
N LEU A 140 11.16 -0.49 -2.89
CA LEU A 140 10.32 0.37 -3.75
C LEU A 140 10.95 1.74 -3.95
N ARG A 141 11.53 2.34 -2.90
CA ARG A 141 12.17 3.65 -2.97
C ARG A 141 13.42 3.63 -3.86
N SER A 142 14.29 2.63 -3.73
CA SER A 142 15.51 2.50 -4.53
C SER A 142 15.24 2.49 -6.03
N GLN A 143 14.06 2.02 -6.43
CA GLN A 143 13.59 1.99 -7.82
C GLN A 143 12.74 3.22 -8.21
N GLY A 144 12.57 4.19 -7.29
CA GLY A 144 11.69 5.34 -7.52
C GLY A 144 10.20 4.99 -7.60
N LEU A 145 9.80 3.84 -7.06
CA LEU A 145 8.44 3.27 -7.12
C LEU A 145 7.66 3.41 -5.82
N LEU A 146 8.19 4.11 -4.83
CA LEU A 146 7.46 4.36 -3.59
C LEU A 146 6.22 5.21 -3.87
N PRO A 147 4.99 4.69 -3.67
CA PRO A 147 3.77 5.46 -3.90
C PRO A 147 3.69 6.71 -3.05
N LYS A 148 3.04 7.75 -3.59
CA LYS A 148 2.81 8.99 -2.82
C LYS A 148 1.73 8.84 -1.74
N VAL A 149 0.86 7.84 -1.86
CA VAL A 149 -0.16 7.52 -0.84
C VAL A 149 0.31 6.29 -0.09
N ILE A 150 0.59 6.45 1.20
CA ILE A 150 1.07 5.37 2.06
C ILE A 150 0.15 5.27 3.26
N SER A 151 -0.44 4.10 3.46
CA SER A 151 -1.25 3.84 4.64
C SER A 151 -0.60 2.81 5.55
N GLY A 152 -0.84 2.96 6.84
CA GLY A 152 -0.37 2.02 7.84
C GLY A 152 -1.39 1.80 8.96
N SER A 153 -1.34 0.59 9.53
CA SER A 153 -2.08 0.21 10.71
C SER A 153 -1.12 -0.36 11.75
N SER A 154 -1.33 -0.03 13.03
CA SER A 154 -0.48 -0.54 14.12
C SER A 154 1.01 -0.26 13.85
N ALA A 155 1.90 -1.23 13.99
CA ALA A 155 3.32 -1.07 13.71
C ALA A 155 3.60 -0.65 12.24
N GLY A 156 2.73 -1.01 11.27
CA GLY A 156 2.79 -0.48 9.92
C GLY A 156 2.58 1.03 9.85
N ALA A 157 1.84 1.62 10.81
CA ALA A 157 1.66 3.07 10.88
C ALA A 157 2.96 3.80 11.32
N ILE A 158 3.81 3.15 12.12
CA ILE A 158 5.13 3.70 12.48
C ILE A 158 5.98 3.81 11.22
N ILE A 159 6.08 2.75 10.43
CA ILE A 159 6.88 2.75 9.20
C ILE A 159 6.31 3.73 8.17
N ALA A 160 4.99 3.75 7.97
CA ALA A 160 4.33 4.74 7.10
C ALA A 160 4.61 6.17 7.57
N GLY A 161 4.61 6.39 8.89
CA GLY A 161 4.93 7.66 9.52
C GLY A 161 6.36 8.12 9.22
N ILE A 162 7.36 7.23 9.36
CA ILE A 162 8.76 7.51 9.00
C ILE A 162 8.83 7.92 7.52
N MET A 163 8.25 7.10 6.62
CA MET A 163 8.31 7.34 5.19
C MET A 163 7.64 8.66 4.76
N CYS A 164 6.67 9.15 5.53
CA CYS A 164 5.92 10.37 5.22
C CYS A 164 6.33 11.61 6.04
N SER A 165 7.23 11.48 7.01
CA SER A 165 7.65 12.60 7.89
C SER A 165 8.96 13.25 7.48
N TYR A 166 9.82 12.52 6.77
CA TYR A 166 11.15 12.98 6.38
C TYR A 166 11.24 13.18 4.87
N ASN A 167 11.98 14.23 4.45
CA ASN A 167 12.31 14.46 3.05
C ASN A 167 13.21 13.35 2.51
N ASN A 168 13.50 13.38 1.20
CA ASN A 168 14.26 12.30 0.58
C ASN A 168 15.70 12.18 1.11
N GLU A 169 16.35 13.30 1.37
CA GLU A 169 17.76 13.34 1.85
C GLU A 169 17.87 12.71 3.24
N HIS A 170 17.03 13.13 4.19
CA HIS A 170 17.01 12.54 5.53
C HIS A 170 16.59 11.07 5.53
N LEU A 171 15.68 10.67 4.62
CA LEU A 171 15.32 9.25 4.51
C LEU A 171 16.50 8.40 4.02
N ASP A 172 17.32 8.92 3.10
CA ASP A 172 18.50 8.20 2.63
C ASP A 172 19.49 7.99 3.79
N GLU A 173 19.70 9.00 4.64
CA GLU A 173 20.53 8.88 5.85
C GLU A 173 19.98 7.88 6.87
N ILE A 174 18.66 7.91 7.15
CA ILE A 174 18.01 7.02 8.12
C ILE A 174 18.00 5.57 7.61
N LEU A 175 17.84 5.37 6.31
CA LEU A 175 17.66 4.04 5.70
C LEU A 175 19.00 3.37 5.33
N GLU A 176 20.14 4.01 5.56
CA GLU A 176 21.44 3.36 5.46
C GLU A 176 21.55 2.21 6.48
N SER A 177 22.10 1.09 6.05
CA SER A 177 22.16 -0.15 6.86
C SER A 177 22.89 0.05 8.21
N GLU A 178 23.93 0.86 8.25
CA GLU A 178 24.65 1.17 9.49
C GLU A 178 23.79 2.00 10.44
N SER A 179 23.12 3.04 9.91
CA SER A 179 22.19 3.88 10.69
C SER A 179 21.00 3.09 11.22
N LEU A 180 20.43 2.20 10.42
CA LEU A 180 19.33 1.33 10.85
C LEU A 180 19.75 0.39 11.98
N LEU A 181 20.94 -0.22 11.88
CA LEU A 181 21.44 -1.13 12.90
C LEU A 181 21.69 -0.35 14.22
N GLU A 182 22.29 0.83 14.16
CA GLU A 182 22.49 1.69 15.33
C GLU A 182 21.16 2.07 16.00
N ILE A 183 20.14 2.39 15.21
CA ILE A 183 18.83 2.75 15.73
C ILE A 183 18.13 1.55 16.34
N PHE A 184 18.18 0.38 15.72
CA PHE A 184 17.63 -0.84 16.30
C PHE A 184 18.35 -1.22 17.60
N ASP A 185 19.67 -1.02 17.67
CA ASP A 185 20.44 -1.27 18.88
C ASP A 185 20.10 -0.27 19.99
N LEU A 186 19.95 1.03 19.64
CA LEU A 186 19.50 2.05 20.57
C LEU A 186 18.12 1.72 21.17
N VAL A 187 17.16 1.38 20.32
CA VAL A 187 15.81 0.96 20.74
C VAL A 187 15.90 -0.28 21.61
N HIS A 188 16.72 -1.27 21.24
CA HIS A 188 16.87 -2.48 22.03
C HIS A 188 17.47 -2.22 23.41
N ARG A 189 18.53 -1.42 23.51
CA ARG A 189 19.19 -1.07 24.78
C ARG A 189 18.28 -0.32 25.73
N GLU A 190 17.44 0.57 25.24
CA GLU A 190 16.51 1.35 26.05
C GLU A 190 15.48 0.45 26.77
N TYR A 191 15.19 -0.74 26.20
CA TYR A 191 14.16 -1.65 26.70
C TYR A 191 14.67 -2.96 27.29
N VAL A 192 15.99 -3.21 27.29
CA VAL A 192 16.58 -4.51 27.77
C VAL A 192 16.22 -4.82 29.21
N ASP A 193 16.09 -3.81 30.05
CA ASP A 193 15.82 -3.99 31.49
C ASP A 193 14.34 -4.14 31.85
N ARG A 194 13.42 -4.10 30.86
CA ARG A 194 11.98 -4.24 31.06
C ARG A 194 11.49 -5.62 30.60
N GLU A 195 10.25 -5.94 30.93
CA GLU A 195 9.62 -7.18 30.46
C GLU A 195 9.80 -7.39 28.97
N ASN A 196 9.91 -8.64 28.52
CA ASN A 196 10.15 -8.99 27.11
C ASN A 196 8.99 -8.60 26.16
N ARG A 197 7.95 -7.93 26.67
CA ARG A 197 6.80 -7.44 25.92
C ARG A 197 6.81 -5.93 25.80
N LEU A 198 6.44 -5.45 24.61
CA LEU A 198 6.19 -4.03 24.36
C LEU A 198 4.93 -3.60 25.11
N ASP A 199 5.04 -2.54 25.90
CA ASP A 199 3.93 -1.87 26.56
C ASP A 199 3.60 -0.52 25.89
N GLY A 200 2.66 0.24 26.46
CA GLY A 200 2.24 1.54 25.92
C GLY A 200 3.31 2.62 26.01
N GLU A 201 4.17 2.59 27.01
CA GLU A 201 5.28 3.55 27.16
C GLU A 201 6.42 3.21 26.19
N ASP A 202 6.71 1.93 25.96
CA ASP A 202 7.66 1.49 24.93
C ASP A 202 7.24 2.01 23.56
N ILE A 203 5.96 1.81 23.17
CA ILE A 203 5.44 2.28 21.88
C ILE A 203 5.49 3.81 21.81
N ARG A 204 5.17 4.50 22.88
CA ARG A 204 5.27 5.96 22.94
C ARG A 204 6.69 6.42 22.67
N SER A 205 7.67 5.83 23.35
CA SER A 205 9.08 6.19 23.19
C SER A 205 9.58 5.90 21.77
N ILE A 206 9.22 4.75 21.19
CA ILE A 206 9.52 4.43 19.78
C ILE A 206 8.94 5.51 18.86
N VAL A 207 7.67 5.87 19.03
CA VAL A 207 7.02 6.87 18.18
C VAL A 207 7.65 8.26 18.38
N GLU A 208 7.97 8.66 19.59
CA GLU A 208 8.61 9.95 19.88
C GLU A 208 10.03 10.04 19.30
N THR A 209 10.75 8.93 19.24
CA THR A 209 12.10 8.84 18.65
C THR A 209 12.05 8.96 17.12
N TRP A 210 11.13 8.23 16.47
CA TRP A 210 11.12 8.12 15.02
C TRP A 210 10.23 9.16 14.31
N ILE A 211 9.22 9.68 14.98
CA ILE A 211 8.22 10.55 14.36
C ILE A 211 8.35 11.98 14.94
N PRO A 212 8.58 12.99 14.11
CA PRO A 212 8.60 14.37 14.57
C PRO A 212 7.20 14.82 15.06
N ASP A 213 7.17 15.83 15.96
CA ASP A 213 5.91 16.39 16.47
C ASP A 213 5.27 17.35 15.46
N ILE A 214 4.70 16.78 14.42
CA ILE A 214 4.07 17.49 13.29
C ILE A 214 2.68 16.96 13.00
N THR A 215 1.90 17.78 12.29
CA THR A 215 0.55 17.42 11.80
C THR A 215 0.62 16.65 10.48
N PHE A 216 -0.51 16.07 10.07
CA PHE A 216 -0.62 15.43 8.74
C PHE A 216 -0.36 16.41 7.59
N GLU A 217 -0.80 17.65 7.71
CA GLU A 217 -0.56 18.69 6.70
C GLU A 217 0.91 19.09 6.63
N GLU A 218 1.56 19.31 7.77
CA GLU A 218 2.98 19.63 7.84
C GLU A 218 3.85 18.51 7.25
N ALA A 219 3.50 17.25 7.52
CA ALA A 219 4.16 16.09 6.93
C ALA A 219 4.00 16.06 5.39
N PHE A 220 2.80 16.31 4.89
CA PHE A 220 2.53 16.38 3.45
C PHE A 220 3.30 17.54 2.79
N GLN A 221 3.29 18.72 3.38
CA GLN A 221 4.02 19.88 2.86
C GLN A 221 5.53 19.64 2.79
N ARG A 222 6.07 18.91 3.78
CA ARG A 222 7.50 18.57 3.84
C ARG A 222 7.91 17.54 2.79
N THR A 223 7.06 16.58 2.49
CA THR A 223 7.46 15.37 1.72
C THR A 223 6.71 15.19 0.40
N GLY A 224 5.55 15.81 0.22
CA GLY A 224 4.63 15.55 -0.89
C GLY A 224 4.00 14.14 -0.85
N ARG A 225 4.13 13.40 0.27
CA ARG A 225 3.55 12.08 0.49
C ARG A 225 2.35 12.18 1.43
N TYR A 226 1.28 11.45 1.10
CA TYR A 226 0.06 11.38 1.90
C TYR A 226 0.15 10.21 2.88
N LEU A 227 0.34 10.52 4.16
CA LEU A 227 0.21 9.54 5.22
C LEU A 227 -1.27 9.29 5.51
N CYS A 228 -1.63 8.02 5.64
CA CYS A 228 -2.97 7.56 6.03
C CYS A 228 -2.83 6.59 7.20
N VAL A 229 -3.40 6.90 8.36
CA VAL A 229 -3.33 6.06 9.55
C VAL A 229 -4.72 5.59 9.93
N SER A 230 -4.89 4.27 10.06
CA SER A 230 -6.15 3.66 10.51
C SER A 230 -6.23 3.67 12.02
N VAL A 231 -7.32 4.21 12.58
CA VAL A 231 -7.63 4.23 14.01
C VAL A 231 -9.09 3.90 14.24
N SER A 232 -9.42 3.30 15.37
CA SER A 232 -10.79 2.98 15.75
C SER A 232 -11.17 3.72 17.04
N PRO A 233 -12.39 4.29 17.14
CA PRO A 233 -12.88 4.77 18.42
C PRO A 233 -12.97 3.62 19.43
N SER A 234 -12.64 3.89 20.71
CA SER A 234 -12.75 2.90 21.78
C SER A 234 -14.21 2.56 22.12
N GLU A 235 -15.15 3.41 21.70
CA GLU A 235 -16.59 3.24 21.93
C GLU A 235 -17.17 2.16 21.00
N MET A 236 -18.17 1.45 21.50
CA MET A 236 -18.89 0.43 20.71
C MET A 236 -19.68 1.08 19.58
N HIS A 237 -19.87 0.31 18.48
CA HIS A 237 -20.69 0.68 17.31
C HIS A 237 -20.17 1.86 16.45
N GLN A 238 -18.92 2.27 16.62
CA GLN A 238 -18.30 3.29 15.78
C GLN A 238 -17.42 2.63 14.69
N GLN A 239 -17.44 3.23 13.50
CA GLN A 239 -16.57 2.78 12.40
C GLN A 239 -15.15 3.30 12.59
N SER A 240 -14.16 2.50 12.18
CA SER A 240 -12.77 2.95 12.04
C SER A 240 -12.66 4.20 11.18
N ARG A 241 -11.61 4.96 11.36
CA ARG A 241 -11.29 6.13 10.55
C ARG A 241 -9.87 6.02 10.00
N THR A 242 -9.68 6.59 8.81
CA THR A 242 -8.36 6.76 8.22
C THR A 242 -8.03 8.24 8.26
N LEU A 243 -7.14 8.63 9.18
CA LEU A 243 -6.71 10.02 9.35
C LEU A 243 -5.63 10.35 8.32
N ASN A 244 -5.69 11.54 7.75
CA ASN A 244 -4.79 11.97 6.68
C ASN A 244 -4.83 13.49 6.49
N SER A 245 -3.93 14.04 5.67
CA SER A 245 -3.82 15.49 5.44
C SER A 245 -5.02 16.13 4.73
N ILE A 246 -5.85 15.35 4.01
CA ILE A 246 -7.03 15.90 3.32
C ILE A 246 -8.21 16.07 4.27
N THR A 247 -8.46 15.08 5.12
CA THR A 247 -9.67 15.05 5.97
C THR A 247 -9.41 15.52 7.40
N THR A 248 -8.17 15.45 7.88
CA THR A 248 -7.77 15.76 9.25
C THR A 248 -6.38 16.44 9.28
N PRO A 249 -6.19 17.55 8.54
CA PRO A 249 -4.87 18.15 8.29
C PRO A 249 -4.13 18.56 9.57
N ASN A 250 -4.84 19.06 10.55
CA ASN A 250 -4.28 19.61 11.80
C ASN A 250 -4.05 18.59 12.91
N VAL A 251 -4.41 17.31 12.71
CA VAL A 251 -4.18 16.26 13.71
C VAL A 251 -2.69 15.91 13.76
N LEU A 252 -2.17 15.69 14.98
CA LEU A 252 -0.78 15.37 15.22
C LEU A 252 -0.48 13.88 14.94
N LEU A 253 0.68 13.61 14.35
CA LEU A 253 1.06 12.26 13.93
C LEU A 253 1.35 11.35 15.11
N ARG A 254 2.07 11.82 16.12
CA ARG A 254 2.54 11.00 17.25
C ARG A 254 1.39 10.29 17.94
N GLU A 255 0.38 11.03 18.40
CA GLU A 255 -0.76 10.44 19.09
C GLU A 255 -1.61 9.57 18.16
N THR A 256 -1.67 9.91 16.89
CA THR A 256 -2.41 9.11 15.91
C THR A 256 -1.75 7.75 15.70
N ILE A 257 -0.43 7.70 15.56
CA ILE A 257 0.34 6.47 15.40
C ILE A 257 0.31 5.65 16.69
N GLN A 258 0.46 6.30 17.87
CA GLN A 258 0.29 5.63 19.17
C GLN A 258 -1.10 5.01 19.32
N ALA A 259 -2.15 5.74 18.92
CA ALA A 259 -3.52 5.23 18.95
C ALA A 259 -3.71 4.04 18.01
N SER A 260 -3.07 4.08 16.83
CA SER A 260 -3.07 2.95 15.89
C SER A 260 -2.33 1.73 16.42
N CYS A 261 -1.38 1.90 17.33
CA CYS A 261 -0.68 0.81 18.02
C CYS A 261 -1.33 0.38 19.35
N ALA A 262 -2.36 1.07 19.80
CA ALA A 262 -3.04 0.78 21.07
C ALA A 262 -3.93 -0.46 20.92
N VAL A 263 -3.32 -1.65 20.97
CA VAL A 263 -4.01 -2.94 20.88
C VAL A 263 -4.96 -3.05 22.07
N PRO A 264 -6.27 -3.13 21.79
CA PRO A 264 -7.25 -3.15 22.85
C PRO A 264 -7.10 -4.35 23.79
N GLY A 265 -7.20 -4.09 25.09
CA GLY A 265 -6.98 -5.10 26.15
C GLY A 265 -5.53 -5.27 26.57
N LEU A 266 -4.58 -4.75 25.79
CA LEU A 266 -3.14 -4.81 26.11
C LEU A 266 -2.56 -3.41 26.35
N ILE A 267 -3.01 -2.41 25.58
CA ILE A 267 -2.54 -1.04 25.66
C ILE A 267 -3.73 -0.10 25.86
N ASN A 268 -3.56 0.90 26.73
CA ASN A 268 -4.62 1.85 27.04
C ASN A 268 -4.99 2.69 25.82
N PRO A 269 -6.29 3.04 25.63
CA PRO A 269 -6.73 3.92 24.57
C PRO A 269 -6.08 5.29 24.64
N VAL A 270 -5.73 5.86 23.49
CA VAL A 270 -5.01 7.13 23.34
C VAL A 270 -5.97 8.26 22.99
N LYS A 271 -5.78 9.44 23.58
CA LYS A 271 -6.47 10.68 23.17
C LYS A 271 -5.65 11.36 22.08
N LEU A 272 -6.27 11.63 20.93
CA LEU A 272 -5.62 12.35 19.85
C LEU A 272 -5.52 13.84 20.18
N ALA A 273 -4.47 14.46 19.67
CA ALA A 273 -4.25 15.89 19.72
C ALA A 273 -4.22 16.51 18.33
N ALA A 274 -4.57 17.76 18.24
CA ALA A 274 -4.53 18.56 17.03
C ALA A 274 -3.87 19.91 17.31
N ARG A 275 -3.34 20.56 16.27
CA ARG A 275 -2.80 21.91 16.36
C ARG A 275 -3.91 22.92 16.08
N GLY A 276 -4.18 23.81 17.04
CA GLY A 276 -5.11 24.92 16.91
C GLY A 276 -4.60 25.98 15.92
N LEU A 277 -5.46 26.91 15.53
CA LEU A 277 -5.11 28.02 14.64
C LEU A 277 -4.02 28.95 15.21
N ASP A 278 -3.93 29.03 16.53
CA ASP A 278 -2.92 29.78 17.29
C ASP A 278 -1.62 28.99 17.52
N GLY A 279 -1.53 27.77 16.98
CA GLY A 279 -0.41 26.85 17.19
C GLY A 279 -0.47 26.05 18.49
N SER A 280 -1.48 26.26 19.34
CA SER A 280 -1.67 25.50 20.58
C SER A 280 -2.00 24.05 20.34
N ARG A 281 -1.66 23.18 21.30
CA ARG A 281 -2.02 21.76 21.25
C ARG A 281 -3.37 21.55 21.90
N GLU A 282 -4.37 21.14 21.14
CA GLU A 282 -5.72 20.91 21.59
C GLU A 282 -6.15 19.45 21.43
N PRO A 283 -7.03 18.93 22.30
CA PRO A 283 -7.59 17.60 22.12
C PRO A 283 -8.44 17.50 20.86
N TYR A 284 -8.11 16.55 19.96
CA TYR A 284 -8.97 16.23 18.82
C TYR A 284 -10.14 15.36 19.29
N VAL A 285 -11.37 15.86 19.17
CA VAL A 285 -12.59 15.22 19.71
C VAL A 285 -12.45 14.87 21.21
N ARG A 286 -12.58 15.88 22.05
CA ARG A 286 -12.34 15.83 23.54
C ARG A 286 -12.98 14.64 24.25
N SER A 287 -14.15 14.18 23.82
CA SER A 287 -14.91 13.10 24.45
C SER A 287 -14.47 11.70 24.04
N ARG A 288 -13.50 11.55 23.13
CA ARG A 288 -13.15 10.25 22.53
C ARG A 288 -11.72 9.81 22.83
N SER A 289 -11.58 8.50 23.02
CA SER A 289 -10.31 7.81 23.03
C SER A 289 -10.25 6.85 21.83
N TRP A 290 -9.04 6.53 21.39
CA TRP A 290 -8.80 5.82 20.16
C TRP A 290 -7.91 4.62 20.40
N VAL A 291 -8.15 3.56 19.64
CA VAL A 291 -7.44 2.28 19.71
C VAL A 291 -7.02 1.83 18.31
N ASP A 292 -6.31 0.72 18.24
CA ASP A 292 -5.77 0.14 17.02
C ASP A 292 -6.85 -0.03 15.92
N GLY A 293 -6.56 0.55 14.76
CA GLY A 293 -7.41 0.49 13.58
C GLY A 293 -7.36 -0.86 12.85
N SER A 294 -6.27 -1.63 13.01
CA SER A 294 -6.10 -2.94 12.35
C SER A 294 -7.19 -3.94 12.74
N VAL A 295 -7.77 -3.75 13.92
CA VAL A 295 -8.90 -4.54 14.43
C VAL A 295 -10.12 -4.49 13.52
N THR A 296 -10.36 -3.38 12.83
CA THR A 296 -11.58 -3.16 12.04
C THR A 296 -11.33 -2.86 10.56
N ASP A 297 -10.19 -2.29 10.20
CA ASP A 297 -9.85 -1.88 8.83
C ASP A 297 -8.31 -1.80 8.68
N ASP A 298 -7.68 -2.96 8.56
CA ASP A 298 -6.23 -3.10 8.47
C ASP A 298 -5.68 -2.50 7.16
N LEU A 299 -6.37 -2.80 6.05
CA LEU A 299 -6.01 -2.34 4.71
C LEU A 299 -7.15 -1.49 4.11
N PRO A 300 -7.14 -0.17 4.26
CA PRO A 300 -8.27 0.71 3.94
C PRO A 300 -8.41 1.02 2.44
N ALA A 301 -8.25 0.04 1.54
CA ALA A 301 -8.26 0.22 0.09
C ALA A 301 -9.50 0.98 -0.42
N SER A 302 -10.70 0.67 0.10
CA SER A 302 -11.94 1.35 -0.29
C SER A 302 -11.94 2.85 0.07
N ARG A 303 -11.31 3.21 1.19
CA ARG A 303 -11.17 4.61 1.62
C ARG A 303 -10.13 5.34 0.80
N LEU A 304 -8.98 4.70 0.55
CA LEU A 304 -7.93 5.27 -0.30
C LEU A 304 -8.43 5.49 -1.74
N ARG A 305 -9.23 4.56 -2.27
CA ARG A 305 -9.90 4.73 -3.56
C ARG A 305 -10.80 5.96 -3.58
N ARG A 306 -11.60 6.15 -2.53
CA ARG A 306 -12.56 7.27 -2.45
C ARG A 306 -11.90 8.62 -2.20
N ILE A 307 -10.86 8.70 -1.35
CA ILE A 307 -10.24 9.97 -0.93
C ILE A 307 -9.20 10.43 -1.96
N PHE A 308 -8.35 9.50 -2.43
CA PHE A 308 -7.17 9.82 -3.24
C PHE A 308 -7.29 9.38 -4.70
N GLY A 309 -8.38 8.66 -5.08
CA GLY A 309 -8.54 8.09 -6.41
C GLY A 309 -7.55 6.95 -6.69
N CYS A 310 -7.14 6.23 -5.66
CA CYS A 310 -6.24 5.08 -5.83
C CYS A 310 -6.98 3.92 -6.50
N ASN A 311 -6.33 3.31 -7.49
CA ASN A 311 -6.85 2.16 -8.22
C ASN A 311 -5.83 1.01 -8.36
N PHE A 312 -4.60 1.21 -7.91
CA PHE A 312 -3.56 0.19 -7.83
C PHE A 312 -2.99 0.12 -6.41
N PHE A 313 -3.05 -1.05 -5.79
CA PHE A 313 -2.70 -1.26 -4.40
C PHE A 313 -1.56 -2.25 -4.26
N ILE A 314 -0.47 -1.80 -3.64
CA ILE A 314 0.63 -2.66 -3.18
C ILE A 314 0.44 -2.84 -1.69
N THR A 315 0.43 -4.08 -1.24
CA THR A 315 0.28 -4.42 0.18
C THR A 315 1.51 -5.14 0.67
N SER A 316 2.10 -4.63 1.74
CA SER A 316 3.03 -5.36 2.57
C SER A 316 2.25 -5.97 3.75
N GLN A 317 2.08 -7.29 3.74
CA GLN A 317 1.19 -8.00 4.66
C GLN A 317 1.97 -8.90 5.57
N THR A 318 1.96 -8.58 6.86
CA THR A 318 2.66 -9.33 7.92
C THR A 318 1.72 -9.81 9.02
N ASN A 319 0.42 -9.49 8.95
CA ASN A 319 -0.56 -9.94 9.94
C ASN A 319 -0.69 -11.47 9.91
N PRO A 320 -0.31 -12.21 10.98
CA PRO A 320 -0.26 -13.67 10.97
C PRO A 320 -1.63 -14.32 10.73
N LEU A 321 -2.70 -13.68 11.18
CA LEU A 321 -4.05 -14.19 10.99
C LEU A 321 -4.42 -14.23 9.49
N ILE A 322 -3.91 -13.27 8.75
CA ILE A 322 -4.16 -13.14 7.31
C ILE A 322 -3.20 -14.03 6.53
N LEU A 323 -1.92 -14.06 6.93
CA LEU A 323 -0.92 -14.95 6.32
C LEU A 323 -1.37 -16.40 6.35
N TRP A 324 -2.04 -16.82 7.42
CA TRP A 324 -2.60 -18.16 7.55
C TRP A 324 -3.73 -18.41 6.53
N SER A 325 -4.62 -17.45 6.32
CA SER A 325 -5.72 -17.56 5.36
C SER A 325 -5.28 -17.48 3.90
N LEU A 326 -4.18 -16.80 3.59
CA LEU A 326 -3.63 -16.67 2.23
C LEU A 326 -2.87 -17.92 1.77
N HIS A 327 -2.49 -18.81 2.70
CA HIS A 327 -1.74 -20.03 2.38
C HIS A 327 -2.53 -21.04 1.53
N GLU A 328 -3.86 -21.02 1.60
CA GLU A 328 -4.73 -21.94 0.86
C GLU A 328 -4.89 -21.62 -0.64
N GLN A 329 -4.37 -20.48 -1.13
CA GLN A 329 -4.55 -20.05 -2.52
C GLN A 329 -3.62 -20.73 -3.55
N LYS A 330 -2.70 -21.61 -3.14
CA LYS A 330 -1.79 -22.34 -4.05
C LYS A 330 -2.34 -23.63 -4.67
N ILE A 331 -3.64 -23.90 -4.54
CA ILE A 331 -4.27 -25.05 -5.20
C ILE A 331 -4.47 -24.72 -6.68
N GLU A 332 -3.73 -25.36 -7.57
CA GLU A 332 -3.87 -25.26 -9.02
C GLU A 332 -4.84 -26.33 -9.55
N GLY A 333 -5.57 -26.00 -10.65
CA GLY A 333 -6.45 -26.96 -11.32
C GLY A 333 -7.94 -26.79 -11.01
N PRO A 334 -8.82 -27.71 -11.46
CA PRO A 334 -10.29 -27.62 -11.30
C PRO A 334 -10.75 -27.60 -9.85
N LEU A 335 -9.94 -28.07 -8.92
CA LEU A 335 -10.18 -27.98 -7.48
C LEU A 335 -10.09 -26.53 -6.95
N LYS A 336 -9.41 -25.63 -7.67
CA LYS A 336 -9.33 -24.21 -7.31
C LYS A 336 -10.70 -23.53 -7.32
N ASP A 337 -11.52 -23.81 -8.34
CA ASP A 337 -12.84 -23.20 -8.44
C ASP A 337 -13.77 -23.67 -7.31
N ILE A 338 -13.65 -24.93 -6.93
CA ILE A 338 -14.40 -25.52 -5.80
C ILE A 338 -13.92 -24.90 -4.47
N ALA A 339 -12.61 -24.81 -4.26
CA ALA A 339 -12.03 -24.20 -3.07
C ALA A 339 -12.44 -22.73 -2.94
N THR A 340 -12.37 -21.96 -4.05
CA THR A 340 -12.78 -20.55 -4.09
C THR A 340 -14.28 -20.38 -3.80
N PHE A 341 -15.12 -21.29 -4.31
CA PHE A 341 -16.54 -21.30 -4.01
C PHE A 341 -16.78 -21.52 -2.51
N TRP A 342 -16.14 -22.53 -1.91
CA TRP A 342 -16.26 -22.79 -0.48
C TRP A 342 -15.75 -21.64 0.39
N GLN A 343 -14.63 -21.03 0.03
CA GLN A 343 -14.09 -19.86 0.74
C GLN A 343 -15.10 -18.70 0.72
N ARG A 344 -15.69 -18.41 -0.44
CA ARG A 344 -16.75 -17.38 -0.55
C ARG A 344 -17.98 -17.76 0.27
N ALA A 345 -18.41 -19.01 0.22
CA ALA A 345 -19.57 -19.51 0.99
C ALA A 345 -19.29 -19.37 2.50
N ILE A 346 -18.13 -19.80 2.99
CA ILE A 346 -17.74 -19.66 4.40
C ILE A 346 -17.70 -18.17 4.81
N LYS A 347 -17.17 -17.30 3.98
CA LYS A 347 -17.11 -15.85 4.22
C LYS A 347 -18.52 -15.25 4.40
N GLU A 348 -19.46 -15.63 3.52
CA GLU A 348 -20.84 -15.16 3.63
C GLU A 348 -21.56 -15.77 4.86
N TRP A 349 -21.29 -17.03 5.20
CA TRP A 349 -21.78 -17.65 6.42
C TRP A 349 -21.27 -16.95 7.68
N VAL A 350 -19.98 -16.62 7.75
CA VAL A 350 -19.38 -15.87 8.86
C VAL A 350 -20.03 -14.50 8.98
N LYS A 351 -20.28 -13.79 7.86
CA LYS A 351 -21.01 -12.52 7.86
C LYS A 351 -22.43 -12.65 8.42
N ALA A 352 -23.13 -13.73 8.07
CA ALA A 352 -24.50 -13.98 8.53
C ALA A 352 -24.56 -14.31 10.03
N ILE A 353 -23.60 -15.07 10.56
CA ILE A 353 -23.56 -15.50 11.96
C ILE A 353 -23.04 -14.41 12.90
N TYR A 354 -22.18 -13.52 12.40
CA TYR A 354 -21.50 -12.51 13.21
C TYR A 354 -22.41 -11.66 14.10
N PRO A 355 -23.57 -11.11 13.63
CA PRO A 355 -24.44 -10.32 14.50
C PRO A 355 -24.94 -11.10 15.72
N TYR A 356 -25.19 -12.39 15.55
CA TYR A 356 -25.63 -13.27 16.64
C TYR A 356 -24.48 -13.58 17.60
N ALA A 357 -23.30 -13.94 17.09
CA ALA A 357 -22.13 -14.17 17.91
C ALA A 357 -21.74 -12.91 18.70
N GLN A 358 -21.78 -11.74 18.05
CA GLN A 358 -21.50 -10.47 18.70
C GLN A 358 -22.49 -10.13 19.78
N SER A 359 -23.80 -10.40 19.58
CA SER A 359 -24.82 -10.15 20.59
C SER A 359 -24.63 -10.99 21.85
N MET A 360 -24.11 -12.21 21.73
CA MET A 360 -23.83 -13.11 22.84
C MET A 360 -22.67 -12.65 23.72
N VAL A 361 -21.65 -12.04 23.10
CA VAL A 361 -20.42 -11.65 23.81
C VAL A 361 -20.26 -10.15 24.00
N GLN A 362 -21.25 -9.34 23.58
CA GLN A 362 -21.15 -7.87 23.59
C GLN A 362 -20.81 -7.27 24.95
N ASN A 363 -21.23 -7.91 26.03
CA ASN A 363 -21.01 -7.45 27.40
C ASN A 363 -19.83 -8.13 28.10
N ILE A 364 -19.11 -9.03 27.41
CA ILE A 364 -18.01 -9.81 27.98
C ILE A 364 -16.69 -9.28 27.39
N TYR A 365 -16.01 -8.42 28.15
CA TYR A 365 -14.66 -7.97 27.79
C TYR A 365 -13.61 -9.01 28.23
N PRO A 366 -12.61 -9.39 27.41
CA PRO A 366 -12.27 -8.90 26.04
C PRO A 366 -12.91 -9.70 24.88
N MET A 367 -13.81 -10.64 25.15
CA MET A 367 -14.40 -11.56 24.14
C MET A 367 -15.12 -10.82 23.00
N ASN A 368 -15.87 -9.76 23.31
CA ASN A 368 -16.55 -8.94 22.31
C ASN A 368 -15.60 -8.36 21.28
N MET A 369 -14.40 -8.06 21.70
CA MET A 369 -13.37 -7.46 20.90
C MET A 369 -12.60 -8.48 20.08
N LEU A 370 -12.25 -9.62 20.68
CA LEU A 370 -11.66 -10.74 19.96
C LEU A 370 -12.59 -11.21 18.84
N THR A 371 -13.89 -11.29 19.11
CA THR A 371 -14.89 -11.65 18.09
C THR A 371 -14.93 -10.65 16.93
N ARG A 372 -14.82 -9.34 17.21
CA ARG A 372 -14.72 -8.31 16.16
C ARG A 372 -13.45 -8.43 15.35
N MET A 373 -12.32 -8.63 16.01
CA MET A 373 -11.02 -8.82 15.36
C MET A 373 -11.03 -10.02 14.42
N TRP A 374 -11.50 -11.18 14.89
CA TRP A 374 -11.64 -12.38 14.08
C TRP A 374 -12.59 -12.16 12.88
N PHE A 375 -13.75 -11.54 13.12
CA PHE A 375 -14.69 -11.25 12.06
C PHE A 375 -14.12 -10.30 11.02
N SER A 376 -13.44 -9.23 11.45
CA SER A 376 -12.78 -8.29 10.54
C SER A 376 -11.77 -8.99 9.65
N VAL A 377 -10.90 -9.81 10.23
CA VAL A 377 -9.91 -10.59 9.48
C VAL A 377 -10.57 -11.50 8.44
N PHE A 378 -11.65 -12.19 8.79
CA PHE A 378 -12.33 -13.10 7.86
C PHE A 378 -13.17 -12.41 6.79
N THR A 379 -13.66 -11.20 7.04
CA THR A 379 -14.56 -10.50 6.13
C THR A 379 -13.92 -9.44 5.26
N GLN A 380 -12.73 -8.95 5.64
CA GLN A 380 -11.99 -8.01 4.82
C GLN A 380 -11.55 -8.65 3.49
N ASP A 381 -11.67 -7.87 2.42
CA ASP A 381 -11.13 -8.26 1.12
C ASP A 381 -9.66 -7.81 1.08
N TYR A 382 -8.76 -8.77 1.32
CA TYR A 382 -7.31 -8.56 1.26
C TYR A 382 -6.75 -8.62 -0.18
N THR A 383 -7.59 -8.36 -1.16
CA THR A 383 -7.19 -8.34 -2.56
C THR A 383 -6.51 -7.02 -2.89
N ALA A 384 -5.19 -7.02 -2.86
CA ALA A 384 -4.37 -5.99 -3.49
C ALA A 384 -3.91 -6.50 -4.86
N ASP A 385 -3.51 -5.58 -5.72
CA ASP A 385 -2.95 -5.92 -7.03
C ASP A 385 -1.59 -6.60 -6.87
N VAL A 386 -0.82 -6.19 -5.85
CA VAL A 386 0.45 -6.80 -5.43
C VAL A 386 0.42 -7.08 -3.93
N ASN A 387 0.71 -8.32 -3.55
CA ASN A 387 0.86 -8.72 -2.15
C ASN A 387 2.29 -9.17 -1.88
N ILE A 388 3.00 -8.45 -1.01
CA ILE A 388 4.35 -8.75 -0.58
C ILE A 388 4.25 -9.38 0.80
N LEU A 389 4.72 -10.62 0.92
CA LEU A 389 4.54 -11.48 2.10
C LEU A 389 5.91 -11.94 2.63
N PRO A 390 6.11 -12.03 3.95
CA PRO A 390 7.37 -12.54 4.53
C PRO A 390 7.56 -14.03 4.29
N THR A 391 8.83 -14.48 4.36
CA THR A 391 9.18 -15.89 4.29
C THR A 391 8.55 -16.69 5.43
N GLN A 392 8.62 -16.16 6.64
CA GLN A 392 8.02 -16.79 7.82
C GLN A 392 6.53 -16.50 7.88
N ARG A 393 5.70 -17.50 7.54
CA ARG A 393 4.24 -17.38 7.50
C ARG A 393 3.54 -17.81 8.78
N PHE A 394 4.24 -18.55 9.64
CA PHE A 394 3.72 -19.01 10.93
C PHE A 394 4.40 -18.26 12.06
N VAL A 395 3.80 -17.16 12.47
CA VAL A 395 4.23 -16.42 13.66
C VAL A 395 3.17 -16.60 14.74
N ASN A 396 3.63 -16.97 15.94
CA ASN A 396 2.74 -17.00 17.10
C ASN A 396 2.19 -15.57 17.33
N PRO A 397 0.86 -15.34 17.32
CA PRO A 397 0.31 -14.02 17.53
C PRO A 397 0.74 -13.33 18.82
N MET A 398 1.08 -14.14 19.86
CA MET A 398 1.59 -13.62 21.13
C MET A 398 3.04 -13.13 21.02
N ALA A 399 3.84 -13.69 20.13
CA ALA A 399 5.22 -13.25 19.87
C ALA A 399 5.29 -11.92 19.10
N MET A 400 4.20 -11.46 18.51
CA MET A 400 4.17 -10.17 17.80
C MET A 400 4.41 -8.97 18.71
N LEU A 401 4.21 -9.10 20.01
CA LEU A 401 4.47 -8.04 20.99
C LEU A 401 5.80 -8.24 21.70
N GLU A 402 6.58 -9.23 21.31
CA GLU A 402 7.89 -9.45 21.87
C GLU A 402 8.91 -8.47 21.27
N LYS A 403 9.88 -8.10 22.08
CA LYS A 403 11.02 -7.29 21.67
C LYS A 403 11.96 -8.14 20.82
N ILE A 404 12.35 -7.61 19.67
CA ILE A 404 13.27 -8.30 18.75
C ILE A 404 14.69 -7.76 18.89
N LYS A 405 15.66 -8.63 18.64
CA LYS A 405 17.07 -8.26 18.61
C LYS A 405 17.39 -7.47 17.34
N PRO A 406 18.38 -6.55 17.39
CA PRO A 406 18.78 -5.75 16.22
C PRO A 406 19.12 -6.58 14.98
N GLU A 407 19.84 -7.70 15.18
CA GLU A 407 20.23 -8.60 14.09
C GLU A 407 18.99 -9.20 13.39
N HIS A 408 18.01 -9.65 14.18
CA HIS A 408 16.78 -10.20 13.64
C HIS A 408 15.91 -9.12 12.97
N ALA A 409 15.95 -7.88 13.46
CA ALA A 409 15.30 -6.77 12.78
C ALA A 409 15.90 -6.51 11.39
N MET A 410 17.24 -6.57 11.26
CA MET A 410 17.92 -6.45 9.97
C MET A 410 17.62 -7.61 9.02
N GLU A 411 17.53 -8.85 9.54
CA GLU A 411 17.09 -10.02 8.73
C GLU A 411 15.69 -9.78 8.14
N LEU A 412 14.75 -9.21 8.92
CA LEU A 412 13.42 -8.89 8.45
C LEU A 412 13.43 -7.75 7.40
N VAL A 413 14.30 -6.76 7.52
CA VAL A 413 14.48 -5.74 6.48
C VAL A 413 14.93 -6.37 5.18
N LEU A 414 15.95 -7.23 5.21
CA LEU A 414 16.45 -7.93 4.03
C LEU A 414 15.39 -8.86 3.41
N ASP A 415 14.62 -9.57 4.24
CA ASP A 415 13.49 -10.40 3.79
C ASP A 415 12.43 -9.56 3.06
N GLY A 416 12.13 -8.35 3.58
CA GLY A 416 11.21 -7.40 2.94
C GLY A 416 11.72 -6.90 1.59
N GLU A 417 13.00 -6.59 1.47
CA GLU A 417 13.63 -6.21 0.20
C GLU A 417 13.56 -7.36 -0.80
N GLU A 418 14.01 -8.55 -0.42
CA GLU A 418 14.07 -9.73 -1.29
C GLU A 418 12.69 -10.08 -1.86
N HIS A 419 11.65 -10.05 -1.02
CA HIS A 419 10.28 -10.36 -1.45
C HIS A 419 9.61 -9.25 -2.28
N THR A 420 10.19 -8.06 -2.31
CA THR A 420 9.69 -6.95 -3.14
C THR A 420 10.22 -7.03 -4.57
N TRP A 421 11.47 -7.48 -4.78
CA TRP A 421 12.11 -7.50 -6.08
C TRP A 421 11.32 -8.20 -7.19
N PRO A 422 10.69 -9.37 -6.97
CA PRO A 422 9.89 -10.04 -8.01
C PRO A 422 8.68 -9.22 -8.50
N HIS A 423 8.23 -8.24 -7.71
CA HIS A 423 7.06 -7.42 -8.00
C HIS A 423 7.41 -6.03 -8.58
N ILE A 424 8.70 -5.71 -8.71
CA ILE A 424 9.15 -4.40 -9.20
C ILE A 424 8.69 -4.14 -10.64
N GLU A 425 8.80 -5.12 -11.54
CA GLU A 425 8.38 -4.95 -12.94
C GLU A 425 6.88 -4.64 -13.05
N LEU A 426 6.05 -5.29 -12.23
CA LEU A 426 4.61 -5.04 -12.17
C LEU A 426 4.31 -3.63 -11.60
N SER A 427 5.04 -3.23 -10.59
CA SER A 427 4.91 -1.91 -9.98
C SER A 427 5.35 -0.79 -10.92
N LEU A 428 6.38 -1.00 -11.75
CA LEU A 428 6.84 -0.06 -12.76
C LEU A 428 5.73 0.38 -13.71
N ILE A 429 4.90 -0.55 -14.17
CA ILE A 429 3.82 -0.25 -15.13
C ILE A 429 2.76 0.68 -14.53
N HIS A 430 2.48 0.53 -13.25
CA HIS A 430 1.40 1.27 -12.59
C HIS A 430 1.85 2.55 -11.89
N ILE A 431 3.14 2.66 -11.55
CA ILE A 431 3.66 3.77 -10.74
C ILE A 431 4.49 4.77 -11.55
N SER A 432 5.33 4.27 -12.48
CA SER A 432 6.40 5.11 -13.05
C SER A 432 5.93 6.09 -14.12
N GLU A 433 4.83 5.86 -14.76
CA GLU A 433 4.52 6.52 -16.03
C GLU A 433 3.79 7.86 -15.93
N PRO A 434 2.62 7.98 -15.31
CA PRO A 434 1.99 9.29 -15.26
C PRO A 434 2.50 10.19 -14.15
N THR A 435 3.11 9.60 -13.08
CA THR A 435 3.50 10.38 -11.89
C THR A 435 4.76 11.22 -12.08
N ARG A 436 5.64 10.90 -13.02
CA ARG A 436 6.80 11.75 -13.35
C ARG A 436 6.40 13.08 -13.97
N GLN A 437 5.27 13.14 -14.66
CA GLN A 437 4.82 14.31 -15.42
C GLN A 437 3.84 15.21 -14.67
N PHE A 438 3.25 14.72 -13.58
CA PHE A 438 2.36 15.50 -12.71
C PHE A 438 3.09 16.21 -11.54
N ARG A 439 4.44 16.30 -11.62
CA ARG A 439 5.26 17.07 -10.67
C ARG A 439 5.39 18.54 -11.09
#